data_5065758daee718768609b91072485c79
#
_entry.id   5065758daee718768609b91072485c79
#
_cell.length_a   1.000
_cell.length_b   1.000
_cell.length_c   1.000
_cell.angle_alpha   90.00
_cell.angle_beta   90.00
_cell.angle_gamma   90.00
#
_symmetry.space_group_name_H-M   'P 1'
#
loop_
_entity.id
_entity.type
_entity.pdbx_description
1 polymer ?
#
loop_
_entity_poly.entity_id
_entity_poly.type
_entity_poly.pdbx_seq_one_letter_code
_entity_poly.pdbx_strand_id
1 'polypeptide(L)'
;MILREMLVDDLDQVMKIENELFSPPWTKEGFFTYLTRKDAMFLVVEEKGEILAYCGLIMVLDEGDITNVAVRSDRQKEGIGHFLMDSLIRLAEQ
;
A
#
# COMPACT_ATOMS: atom_id res chain seq x y z
N MET A 1 6.79 8.39 10.68
CA MET A 1 6.18 7.62 9.59
C MET A 1 6.52 8.26 8.26
N ILE A 2 6.86 7.42 7.29
CA ILE A 2 7.24 7.87 5.95
C ILE A 2 6.35 7.15 4.94
N LEU A 3 5.80 7.90 3.99
CA LEU A 3 5.13 7.30 2.82
C LEU A 3 6.13 7.22 1.69
N ARG A 4 6.29 6.04 1.10
CA ARG A 4 7.20 5.83 -0.04
C ARG A 4 6.66 4.75 -0.94
N GLU A 5 7.29 4.59 -2.12
CA GLU A 5 6.93 3.52 -3.02
C GLU A 5 7.29 2.16 -2.43
N MET A 6 6.43 1.18 -2.70
CA MET A 6 6.67 -0.20 -2.31
C MET A 6 7.78 -0.79 -3.17
N LEU A 7 8.73 -1.46 -2.53
CA LEU A 7 9.81 -2.16 -3.20
C LEU A 7 9.60 -3.66 -3.11
N VAL A 8 10.28 -4.41 -3.98
CA VAL A 8 10.22 -5.88 -3.96
C VAL A 8 10.62 -6.40 -2.57
N ASP A 9 11.60 -5.77 -1.95
CA ASP A 9 12.07 -6.18 -0.61
C ASP A 9 11.01 -6.00 0.48
N ASP A 10 9.97 -5.21 0.22
CA ASP A 10 8.87 -5.01 1.19
C ASP A 10 7.83 -6.13 1.14
N LEU A 11 7.85 -6.96 0.10
CA LEU A 11 6.76 -7.92 -0.15
C LEU A 11 6.56 -8.92 0.97
N ASP A 12 7.61 -9.34 1.65
CA ASP A 12 7.47 -10.29 2.75
C ASP A 12 6.64 -9.69 3.90
N GLN A 13 6.91 -8.44 4.25
CA GLN A 13 6.12 -7.75 5.28
C GLN A 13 4.70 -7.44 4.80
N VAL A 14 4.56 -7.01 3.54
CA VAL A 14 3.26 -6.74 2.94
C VAL A 14 2.40 -7.99 2.94
N MET A 15 2.96 -9.15 2.61
CA MET A 15 2.22 -10.40 2.58
C MET A 15 1.74 -10.84 3.97
N LYS A 16 2.48 -10.51 5.01
CA LYS A 16 2.00 -10.78 6.38
C LYS A 16 0.73 -10.00 6.68
N ILE A 17 0.69 -8.74 6.28
CA ILE A 17 -0.49 -7.89 6.48
C ILE A 17 -1.64 -8.40 5.62
N GLU A 18 -1.36 -8.72 4.37
CA GLU A 18 -2.37 -9.20 3.43
C GLU A 18 -3.02 -10.49 3.91
N ASN A 19 -2.21 -11.47 4.34
CA ASN A 19 -2.73 -12.75 4.83
C ASN A 19 -3.56 -12.60 6.10
N GLU A 20 -3.27 -11.60 6.92
CA GLU A 20 -3.97 -11.36 8.17
C GLU A 20 -5.35 -10.73 7.94
N LEU A 21 -5.44 -9.84 6.96
CA LEU A 21 -6.63 -9.00 6.78
C LEU A 21 -7.58 -9.49 5.69
N PHE A 22 -7.10 -10.28 4.74
CA PHE A 22 -7.91 -10.66 3.57
C PHE A 22 -7.99 -12.16 3.38
N SER A 23 -9.15 -12.61 2.90
CA SER A 23 -9.39 -14.01 2.61
C SER A 23 -10.29 -14.10 1.39
N PRO A 24 -9.79 -14.53 0.22
CA PRO A 24 -8.40 -14.91 -0.01
C PRO A 24 -7.48 -13.69 -0.15
N PRO A 25 -6.21 -13.81 0.26
CA PRO A 25 -5.25 -12.71 0.05
C PRO A 25 -4.74 -12.72 -1.38
N TRP A 26 -4.17 -11.60 -1.80
CA TRP A 26 -3.39 -11.57 -3.04
C TRP A 26 -2.13 -12.42 -2.83
N THR A 27 -1.57 -12.92 -3.92
CA THR A 27 -0.31 -13.66 -3.86
C THR A 27 0.87 -12.70 -3.99
N LYS A 28 2.04 -13.16 -3.56
CA LYS A 28 3.27 -12.40 -3.72
C LYS A 28 3.55 -12.13 -5.19
N GLU A 29 3.28 -13.12 -6.06
CA GLU A 29 3.43 -12.98 -7.50
C GLU A 29 2.46 -11.93 -8.07
N GLY A 30 1.27 -11.84 -7.51
CA GLY A 30 0.31 -10.81 -7.90
C GLY A 30 0.82 -9.42 -7.60
N PHE A 31 1.34 -9.20 -6.40
CA PHE A 31 1.94 -7.93 -6.05
C PHE A 31 3.13 -7.60 -6.94
N PHE A 32 4.00 -8.58 -7.17
CA PHE A 32 5.16 -8.39 -8.04
C PHE A 32 4.75 -7.94 -9.43
N THR A 33 3.71 -8.57 -9.99
CA THR A 33 3.19 -8.21 -11.31
C THR A 33 2.75 -6.75 -11.35
N TYR A 34 2.01 -6.31 -10.32
CA TYR A 34 1.55 -4.92 -10.26
C TYR A 34 2.70 -3.93 -10.08
N LEU A 35 3.74 -4.31 -9.34
CA LEU A 35 4.91 -3.44 -9.16
C LEU A 35 5.63 -3.15 -10.48
N THR A 36 5.49 -4.02 -11.47
CA THR A 36 6.12 -3.85 -12.78
C THR A 36 5.25 -3.08 -13.77
N ARG A 37 3.99 -2.79 -13.43
CA ARG A 37 3.09 -2.06 -14.32
C ARG A 37 3.35 -0.57 -14.26
N LYS A 38 3.26 0.09 -15.41
CA LYS A 38 3.46 1.55 -15.49
C LYS A 38 2.24 2.34 -15.02
N ASP A 39 1.06 1.72 -15.07
CA ASP A 39 -0.19 2.38 -14.69
C ASP A 39 -0.58 2.10 -13.23
N ALA A 40 0.25 1.39 -12.49
CA ALA A 40 -0.01 1.06 -11.10
C ALA A 40 1.08 1.61 -10.20
N MET A 41 0.68 2.06 -9.03
CA MET A 41 1.59 2.54 -8.00
C MET A 41 1.19 1.90 -6.68
N PHE A 42 2.14 1.27 -6.00
CA PHE A 42 1.93 0.76 -4.65
C PHE A 42 2.79 1.57 -3.69
N LEU A 43 2.18 1.97 -2.59
CA LEU A 43 2.82 2.78 -1.57
C LEU A 43 2.79 2.05 -0.23
N VAL A 44 3.80 2.29 0.57
CA VAL A 44 3.88 1.74 1.93
C VAL A 44 4.11 2.87 2.92
N VAL A 45 3.61 2.68 4.14
CA VAL A 45 3.96 3.53 5.29
C VAL A 45 4.97 2.77 6.11
N GLU A 46 6.15 3.36 6.27
CA GLU A 46 7.26 2.75 7.00
C GLU A 46 7.59 3.54 8.24
N GLU A 47 7.92 2.84 9.30
CA GLU A 47 8.43 3.42 10.54
C GLU A 47 9.53 2.51 11.07
N LYS A 48 10.75 3.04 11.17
CA LYS A 48 11.90 2.32 11.73
C LYS A 48 12.13 0.93 11.08
N GLY A 49 11.99 0.87 9.76
CA GLY A 49 12.22 -0.37 9.02
C GLY A 49 11.03 -1.31 8.97
N GLU A 50 9.92 -0.97 9.61
CA GLU A 50 8.72 -1.80 9.59
C GLU A 50 7.65 -1.21 8.69
N ILE A 51 6.99 -2.06 7.92
CA ILE A 51 5.86 -1.66 7.10
C ILE A 51 4.59 -1.73 7.95
N LEU A 52 3.93 -0.59 8.11
CA LEU A 52 2.72 -0.49 8.94
C LEU A 52 1.44 -0.55 8.12
N ALA A 53 1.51 -0.15 6.86
CA ALA A 53 0.34 -0.05 6.00
C ALA A 53 0.80 -0.03 4.54
N TYR A 54 -0.13 -0.32 3.64
CA TYR A 54 0.12 -0.19 2.22
C TYR A 54 -1.18 0.11 1.49
N CYS A 55 -1.04 0.64 0.27
CA CYS A 55 -2.18 0.82 -0.62
C CYS A 55 -1.74 0.66 -2.07
N GLY A 56 -2.70 0.34 -2.92
CA GLY A 56 -2.50 0.27 -4.36
C GLY A 56 -3.33 1.32 -5.06
N LEU A 57 -2.76 1.88 -6.12
CA LEU A 57 -3.40 2.89 -6.95
C LEU A 57 -3.19 2.52 -8.41
N ILE A 58 -4.27 2.48 -9.18
CA ILE A 58 -4.20 2.26 -10.63
C ILE A 58 -4.66 3.52 -11.32
N MET A 59 -3.84 4.04 -12.22
CA MET A 59 -4.14 5.25 -12.97
C MET A 59 -4.58 4.86 -14.38
N VAL A 60 -5.82 5.21 -14.72
CA VAL A 60 -6.39 4.98 -16.06
C VAL A 60 -6.83 6.32 -16.60
N LEU A 61 -6.18 6.76 -17.67
CA LEU A 61 -6.40 8.11 -18.21
C LEU A 61 -6.09 9.14 -17.12
N ASP A 62 -7.06 10.01 -16.77
CA ASP A 62 -6.88 11.01 -15.73
C ASP A 62 -7.49 10.58 -14.40
N GLU A 63 -7.92 9.33 -14.28
CA GLU A 63 -8.57 8.82 -13.09
C GLU A 63 -7.67 7.87 -12.33
N GLY A 64 -7.65 8.01 -11.00
CA GLY A 64 -6.93 7.09 -10.12
C GLY A 64 -7.91 6.29 -9.29
N ASP A 65 -7.77 4.96 -9.33
CA ASP A 65 -8.57 4.05 -8.52
C ASP A 65 -7.71 3.44 -7.43
N ILE A 66 -8.19 3.51 -6.20
CA ILE A 66 -7.54 2.83 -5.08
C ILE A 66 -8.00 1.37 -5.12
N THR A 67 -7.05 0.44 -5.30
CA THR A 67 -7.37 -0.97 -5.42
C THR A 67 -7.47 -1.66 -4.06
N ASN A 68 -6.62 -1.29 -3.13
CA ASN A 68 -6.67 -1.82 -1.77
C ASN A 68 -5.96 -0.87 -0.81
N VAL A 69 -6.42 -0.89 0.43
CA VAL A 69 -5.81 -0.13 1.53
C VAL A 69 -5.79 -1.07 2.73
N ALA A 70 -4.65 -1.22 3.35
CA ALA A 70 -4.52 -2.10 4.51
C ALA A 70 -3.59 -1.49 5.55
N VAL A 71 -4.00 -1.58 6.81
CA VAL A 71 -3.20 -1.16 7.96
C VAL A 71 -2.98 -2.40 8.83
N ARG A 72 -1.74 -2.62 9.26
CA ARG A 72 -1.39 -3.74 10.13
C ARG A 72 -2.34 -3.78 11.35
N SER A 73 -2.84 -4.96 11.68
CA SER A 73 -3.91 -5.10 12.69
C SER A 73 -3.51 -4.57 14.07
N ASP A 74 -2.24 -4.71 14.45
CA ASP A 74 -1.75 -4.24 15.75
C ASP A 74 -1.47 -2.74 15.78
N ARG A 75 -1.60 -2.05 14.65
CA ARG A 75 -1.34 -0.62 14.54
C ARG A 75 -2.56 0.15 14.06
N GLN A 76 -3.71 -0.49 13.98
CA GLN A 76 -4.96 0.20 13.66
C GLN A 76 -5.34 1.12 14.83
N LYS A 77 -6.09 2.18 14.54
CA LYS A 77 -6.51 3.19 15.53
C LYS A 77 -5.40 4.14 16.00
N GLU A 78 -4.27 4.14 15.32
CA GLU A 78 -3.17 5.06 15.63
C GLU A 78 -3.05 6.21 14.63
N GLY A 79 -4.06 6.38 13.77
CA GLY A 79 -4.06 7.45 12.79
C GLY A 79 -3.27 7.14 11.52
N ILE A 80 -2.78 5.91 11.36
CA ILE A 80 -1.99 5.52 10.20
C ILE A 80 -2.84 5.58 8.93
N GLY A 81 -4.10 5.12 9.00
CA GLY A 81 -5.03 5.19 7.88
C GLY A 81 -5.26 6.63 7.43
N HIS A 82 -5.45 7.54 8.38
CA HIS A 82 -5.58 8.97 8.09
C HIS A 82 -4.33 9.53 7.42
N PHE A 83 -3.16 9.20 7.96
CA PHE A 83 -1.89 9.62 7.38
C PHE A 83 -1.77 9.16 5.93
N LEU A 84 -2.12 7.89 5.67
CA LEU A 84 -2.05 7.31 4.34
C LEU A 84 -3.00 8.00 3.38
N MET A 85 -4.25 8.19 3.77
CA MET A 85 -5.26 8.82 2.91
C MET A 85 -4.94 10.28 2.64
N ASP A 86 -4.52 11.04 3.67
CA ASP A 86 -4.12 12.43 3.49
C ASP A 86 -2.95 12.55 2.52
N SER A 87 -1.99 11.63 2.63
CA SER A 87 -0.83 11.63 1.75
C SER A 87 -1.20 11.31 0.31
N LEU A 88 -2.15 10.38 0.12
CA LEU A 88 -2.65 10.05 -1.22
C LEU A 88 -3.37 11.24 -1.86
N ILE A 89 -4.18 11.94 -1.09
CA ILE A 89 -4.90 13.12 -1.58
C ILE A 89 -3.90 14.18 -2.03
N ARG A 90 -2.85 14.42 -1.25
CA ARG A 90 -1.81 15.38 -1.61
C ARG A 90 -1.09 14.98 -2.89
N LEU A 91 -0.81 13.69 -3.07
CA LEU A 91 -0.18 13.21 -4.30
C LEU A 91 -1.10 13.41 -5.51
N ALA A 92 -2.39 13.19 -5.33
CA ALA A 92 -3.36 13.34 -6.42
C ALA A 92 -3.55 14.80 -6.85
N GLU A 93 -3.24 15.74 -5.98
CA GLU A 93 -3.37 17.17 -6.26
C GLU A 93 -2.16 17.75 -7.00
N GLN A 94 -1.10 16.98 -7.18
CA GLN A 94 0.10 17.45 -7.86
C GLN A 94 0.04 17.29 -9.38
#